data_cc29ae963c3a171537160265c67fc973
#
_entry.id   cc29ae963c3a171537160265c67fc973
#
_cell.length_a   1.000
_cell.length_b   1.000
_cell.length_c   1.000
_cell.angle_alpha   90.00
_cell.angle_beta   90.00
_cell.angle_gamma   90.00
#
_symmetry.space_group_name_H-M   'P 1'
#
loop_
_entity.id
_entity.type
_entity.pdbx_description
1 polymer ?
#
loop_
_entity_poly.entity_id
_entity_poly.type
_entity_poly.pdbx_seq_one_letter_code
_entity_poly.pdbx_strand_id
1 'polypeptide(L)'
;MEVLSPAGNMENLKACVASGADAVYLGLKNFSARSQAGNFGEEELRYAIAYAHTFGVKVYVAVNTLIKDSELEGFINAVGYALNAKADAFILQDVHLGDLLKSYFPDVVLHLSTQGGVINEYGALNAKKHGFSRVILARETSLKDIKKICGIIELSLIHISEPTRLLSIS
;
A
#
# COMPACT_ATOMS: atom_id res chain seq x y z
N MET A 1 9.66 -1.07 14.82
CA MET A 1 8.29 -1.40 14.32
C MET A 1 7.76 -0.14 13.65
N GLU A 2 7.23 -0.19 12.43
CA GLU A 2 6.72 0.96 11.69
C GLU A 2 5.20 1.09 11.94
N VAL A 3 4.76 2.27 12.37
CA VAL A 3 3.34 2.59 12.54
C VAL A 3 2.81 3.19 11.25
N LEU A 4 1.99 2.42 10.52
CA LEU A 4 1.36 2.84 9.26
C LEU A 4 -0.09 3.27 9.49
N SER A 5 -0.43 4.51 9.15
CA SER A 5 -1.76 5.10 9.37
C SER A 5 -2.48 5.47 8.06
N PRO A 6 -3.82 5.35 8.00
CA PRO A 6 -4.59 5.75 6.82
C PRO A 6 -4.80 7.26 6.75
N ALA A 7 -4.58 7.86 5.58
CA ALA A 7 -4.86 9.27 5.32
C ALA A 7 -5.81 9.42 4.13
N GLY A 8 -7.10 9.56 4.40
CA GLY A 8 -8.14 9.70 3.36
C GLY A 8 -8.24 11.11 2.75
N ASN A 9 -7.71 12.11 3.42
CA ASN A 9 -7.66 13.53 3.01
C ASN A 9 -6.55 14.26 3.76
N MET A 10 -6.33 15.53 3.45
CA MET A 10 -5.27 16.37 4.06
C MET A 10 -5.43 16.55 5.58
N GLU A 11 -6.66 16.65 6.08
CA GLU A 11 -6.91 16.78 7.52
C GLU A 11 -6.47 15.51 8.27
N ASN A 12 -6.88 14.34 7.77
CA ASN A 12 -6.47 13.05 8.32
C ASN A 12 -4.95 12.85 8.22
N LEU A 13 -4.32 13.27 7.12
CA LEU A 13 -2.87 13.23 6.97
C LEU A 13 -2.17 14.02 8.09
N LYS A 14 -2.60 15.26 8.31
CA LYS A 14 -2.04 16.11 9.37
C LYS A 14 -2.23 15.49 10.75
N ALA A 15 -3.40 14.92 11.02
CA ALA A 15 -3.69 14.22 12.27
C ALA A 15 -2.77 12.99 12.47
N CYS A 16 -2.56 12.17 11.43
CA CYS A 16 -1.67 11.01 11.49
C CYS A 16 -0.22 11.42 11.78
N VAL A 17 0.29 12.46 11.08
CA VAL A 17 1.62 13.00 11.29
C VAL A 17 1.77 13.52 12.73
N ALA A 18 0.81 14.31 13.22
CA ALA A 18 0.83 14.85 14.59
C ALA A 18 0.73 13.76 15.66
N SER A 19 0.12 12.61 15.34
CA SER A 19 0.00 11.45 16.23
C SER A 19 1.24 10.54 16.23
N GLY A 20 2.29 10.87 15.48
CA GLY A 20 3.55 10.13 15.46
C GLY A 20 3.55 8.90 14.56
N ALA A 21 2.80 8.90 13.47
CA ALA A 21 2.90 7.86 12.45
C ALA A 21 4.29 7.89 11.79
N ASP A 22 4.88 6.71 11.57
CA ASP A 22 6.14 6.56 10.82
C ASP A 22 5.90 6.62 9.30
N ALA A 23 4.72 6.15 8.89
CA ALA A 23 4.28 6.18 7.51
C ALA A 23 2.77 6.39 7.41
N VAL A 24 2.32 6.95 6.30
CA VAL A 24 0.91 7.07 5.97
C VAL A 24 0.64 6.41 4.62
N TYR A 25 -0.56 5.86 4.44
CA TYR A 25 -1.01 5.46 3.12
C TYR A 25 -2.25 6.26 2.70
N LEU A 26 -2.26 6.63 1.44
CA LEU A 26 -3.31 7.43 0.84
C LEU A 26 -3.66 6.89 -0.55
N GLY A 27 -4.87 7.17 -1.03
CA GLY A 27 -5.36 6.71 -2.31
C GLY A 27 -5.42 7.81 -3.36
N LEU A 28 -5.20 7.45 -4.62
CA LEU A 28 -5.52 8.31 -5.76
C LEU A 28 -7.01 8.23 -6.10
N LYS A 29 -7.57 9.33 -6.61
CA LYS A 29 -9.00 9.42 -6.95
C LYS A 29 -9.46 8.31 -7.91
N ASN A 30 -8.63 7.88 -8.85
CA ASN A 30 -9.04 6.96 -9.92
C ASN A 30 -8.66 5.48 -9.69
N PHE A 31 -7.69 5.17 -8.84
CA PHE A 31 -7.09 3.82 -8.73
C PHE A 31 -7.04 3.28 -7.31
N SER A 32 -7.83 3.84 -6.39
CA SER A 32 -7.90 3.38 -5.01
C SER A 32 -9.21 2.66 -4.72
N ALA A 33 -9.14 1.50 -4.09
CA ALA A 33 -10.31 0.72 -3.68
C ALA A 33 -11.21 1.43 -2.66
N ARG A 34 -10.71 2.45 -1.97
CA ARG A 34 -11.49 3.29 -1.05
C ARG A 34 -12.08 4.50 -1.79
N SER A 35 -12.93 4.27 -2.77
CA SER A 35 -13.56 5.33 -3.58
C SER A 35 -14.37 6.35 -2.77
N GLN A 36 -14.89 5.97 -1.59
CA GLN A 36 -15.63 6.84 -0.67
C GLN A 36 -14.73 7.70 0.24
N ALA A 37 -13.44 7.39 0.37
CA ALA A 37 -12.48 8.29 0.98
C ALA A 37 -12.26 9.47 0.02
N GLY A 38 -12.01 10.68 0.55
CA GLY A 38 -11.81 11.87 -0.27
C GLY A 38 -10.76 11.70 -1.37
N ASN A 39 -9.78 10.80 -1.17
CA ASN A 39 -8.65 10.50 -2.04
C ASN A 39 -7.97 11.76 -2.60
N PHE A 40 -6.76 11.62 -3.10
CA PHE A 40 -5.95 12.76 -3.51
C PHE A 40 -5.95 12.91 -5.03
N GLY A 41 -6.18 14.14 -5.50
CA GLY A 41 -5.83 14.53 -6.86
C GLY A 41 -4.32 14.76 -6.97
N GLU A 42 -3.81 14.95 -8.19
CA GLU A 42 -2.38 15.07 -8.43
C GLU A 42 -1.71 16.19 -7.64
N GLU A 43 -2.26 17.40 -7.68
CA GLU A 43 -1.73 18.55 -6.94
C GLU A 43 -1.79 18.35 -5.41
N GLU A 44 -2.90 17.80 -4.93
CA GLU A 44 -3.06 17.49 -3.50
C GLU A 44 -2.06 16.42 -3.05
N LEU A 45 -1.80 15.41 -3.90
CA LEU A 45 -0.83 14.36 -3.64
C LEU A 45 0.57 14.93 -3.46
N ARG A 46 1.01 15.80 -4.37
CA ARG A 46 2.32 16.44 -4.29
C ARG A 46 2.48 17.23 -3.00
N TYR A 47 1.47 18.00 -2.63
CA TYR A 47 1.48 18.75 -1.37
C TYR A 47 1.48 17.80 -0.15
N ALA A 48 0.67 16.73 -0.18
CA ALA A 48 0.58 15.74 0.89
C ALA A 48 1.92 15.06 1.15
N ILE A 49 2.62 14.62 0.08
CA ILE A 49 3.94 13.99 0.17
C ILE A 49 4.96 14.98 0.74
N ALA A 50 5.04 16.19 0.19
CA ALA A 50 5.97 17.21 0.67
C ALA A 50 5.74 17.53 2.14
N TYR A 51 4.48 17.68 2.57
CA TYR A 51 4.12 17.90 3.96
C TYR A 51 4.58 16.76 4.87
N ALA A 52 4.24 15.50 4.54
CA ALA A 52 4.62 14.34 5.34
C ALA A 52 6.14 14.21 5.48
N HIS A 53 6.88 14.39 4.39
CA HIS A 53 8.34 14.32 4.36
C HIS A 53 9.00 15.40 5.23
N THR A 54 8.39 16.60 5.40
CA THR A 54 8.89 17.64 6.30
C THR A 54 9.00 17.14 7.76
N PHE A 55 8.15 16.16 8.11
CA PHE A 55 8.14 15.53 9.43
C PHE A 55 8.82 14.16 9.47
N GLY A 56 9.49 13.74 8.38
CA GLY A 56 10.13 12.43 8.27
C GLY A 56 9.17 11.25 8.11
N VAL A 57 7.90 11.51 7.80
CA VAL A 57 6.85 10.50 7.63
C VAL A 57 6.80 10.04 6.17
N LYS A 58 6.90 8.73 5.94
CA LYS A 58 6.81 8.13 4.60
C LYS A 58 5.40 8.14 4.05
N VAL A 59 5.27 8.20 2.72
CA VAL A 59 3.98 8.17 2.03
C VAL A 59 3.90 7.00 1.06
N TYR A 60 2.94 6.10 1.30
CA TYR A 60 2.63 4.97 0.43
C TYR A 60 1.35 5.24 -0.34
N VAL A 61 1.43 5.16 -1.66
CA VAL A 61 0.29 5.46 -2.54
C VAL A 61 -0.47 4.17 -2.87
N ALA A 62 -1.73 4.10 -2.46
CA ALA A 62 -2.60 2.98 -2.76
C ALA A 62 -3.19 3.12 -4.17
N VAL A 63 -2.81 2.19 -5.05
CA VAL A 63 -3.32 2.01 -6.42
C VAL A 63 -3.79 0.56 -6.55
N ASN A 64 -4.66 0.17 -5.64
CA ASN A 64 -5.02 -1.21 -5.35
C ASN A 64 -6.40 -1.60 -5.87
N THR A 65 -6.75 -1.16 -7.07
CA THR A 65 -7.90 -1.61 -7.84
C THR A 65 -7.48 -2.57 -8.95
N LEU A 66 -8.43 -3.31 -9.50
CA LEU A 66 -8.22 -4.04 -10.74
C LEU A 66 -8.19 -3.04 -11.90
N ILE A 67 -7.18 -3.16 -12.75
CA ILE A 67 -6.92 -2.25 -13.88
C ILE A 67 -7.28 -2.97 -15.18
N LYS A 68 -8.16 -2.36 -15.98
CA LYS A 68 -8.51 -2.85 -17.31
C LYS A 68 -7.46 -2.39 -18.33
N ASP A 69 -7.36 -3.09 -19.45
CA ASP A 69 -6.44 -2.72 -20.55
C ASP A 69 -6.60 -1.26 -20.99
N SER A 70 -7.85 -0.77 -21.05
CA SER A 70 -8.15 0.63 -21.42
C SER A 70 -7.71 1.66 -20.36
N GLU A 71 -7.36 1.23 -19.16
CA GLU A 71 -6.96 2.08 -18.04
C GLU A 71 -5.43 2.06 -17.80
N LEU A 72 -4.70 1.13 -18.47
CA LEU A 72 -3.27 0.90 -18.23
C LEU A 72 -2.41 2.15 -18.45
N GLU A 73 -2.65 2.88 -19.53
CA GLU A 73 -1.91 4.11 -19.82
C GLU A 73 -2.11 5.16 -18.73
N GLY A 74 -3.36 5.38 -18.33
CA GLY A 74 -3.70 6.31 -17.24
C GLY A 74 -3.13 5.87 -15.90
N PHE A 75 -3.10 4.57 -15.64
CA PHE A 75 -2.50 4.00 -14.44
C PHE A 75 -0.97 4.22 -14.39
N ILE A 76 -0.25 3.94 -15.48
CA ILE A 76 1.20 4.15 -15.58
C ILE A 76 1.53 5.64 -15.40
N ASN A 77 0.77 6.53 -16.04
CA ASN A 77 0.95 7.98 -15.91
C ASN A 77 0.73 8.45 -14.46
N ALA A 78 -0.31 7.95 -13.78
CA ALA A 78 -0.59 8.30 -12.39
C ALA A 78 0.53 7.82 -11.43
N VAL A 79 1.07 6.62 -11.66
CA VAL A 79 2.22 6.12 -10.89
C VAL A 79 3.46 6.97 -11.18
N GLY A 80 3.73 7.30 -12.44
CA GLY A 80 4.85 8.19 -12.83
C GLY A 80 4.74 9.57 -12.19
N TYR A 81 3.54 10.14 -12.14
CA TYR A 81 3.31 11.41 -11.44
C TYR A 81 3.62 11.30 -9.94
N ALA A 82 3.14 10.26 -9.28
CA ALA A 82 3.38 10.04 -7.85
C ALA A 82 4.86 9.77 -7.53
N LEU A 83 5.59 9.06 -8.41
CA LEU A 83 7.05 8.90 -8.31
C LEU A 83 7.79 10.24 -8.42
N ASN A 84 7.38 11.08 -9.37
CA ASN A 84 7.95 12.42 -9.52
C ASN A 84 7.68 13.30 -8.29
N ALA A 85 6.52 13.12 -7.64
CA ALA A 85 6.17 13.75 -6.37
C ALA A 85 6.93 13.14 -5.18
N LYS A 86 7.75 12.08 -5.37
CA LYS A 86 8.55 11.38 -4.36
C LYS A 86 7.75 10.49 -3.43
N ALA A 87 6.71 9.81 -3.94
CA ALA A 87 6.07 8.73 -3.18
C ALA A 87 7.10 7.64 -2.81
N ASP A 88 7.05 7.15 -1.58
CA ASP A 88 8.04 6.19 -1.06
C ASP A 88 7.75 4.75 -1.50
N ALA A 89 6.48 4.38 -1.71
CA ALA A 89 6.08 3.08 -2.21
C ALA A 89 4.66 3.10 -2.78
N PHE A 90 4.31 2.04 -3.52
CA PHE A 90 2.97 1.82 -4.07
C PHE A 90 2.36 0.54 -3.53
N ILE A 91 1.10 0.60 -3.13
CA ILE A 91 0.34 -0.55 -2.65
C ILE A 91 -0.54 -1.04 -3.80
N LEU A 92 -0.25 -2.22 -4.34
CA LEU A 92 -0.92 -2.85 -5.47
C LEU A 92 -1.78 -4.04 -5.02
N GLN A 93 -2.82 -4.35 -5.78
CA GLN A 93 -3.59 -5.58 -5.63
C GLN A 93 -3.06 -6.71 -6.53
N ASP A 94 -2.75 -6.39 -7.77
CA ASP A 94 -2.35 -7.36 -8.78
C ASP A 94 -0.83 -7.53 -8.82
N VAL A 95 -0.39 -8.78 -8.66
CA VAL A 95 1.02 -9.15 -8.66
C VAL A 95 1.68 -8.89 -10.02
N HIS A 96 0.95 -9.14 -11.13
CA HIS A 96 1.49 -8.98 -12.48
C HIS A 96 1.62 -7.52 -12.91
N LEU A 97 0.79 -6.62 -12.36
CA LEU A 97 0.99 -5.17 -12.53
C LEU A 97 2.29 -4.70 -11.87
N GLY A 98 2.78 -5.43 -10.87
CA GLY A 98 4.09 -5.17 -10.28
C GLY A 98 5.22 -5.36 -11.28
N ASP A 99 5.21 -6.44 -12.06
CA ASP A 99 6.19 -6.70 -13.11
C ASP A 99 6.14 -5.60 -14.20
N LEU A 100 4.93 -5.22 -14.59
CA LEU A 100 4.72 -4.14 -15.57
C LEU A 100 5.30 -2.83 -15.05
N LEU A 101 4.98 -2.43 -13.82
CA LEU A 101 5.51 -1.18 -13.25
C LEU A 101 7.03 -1.19 -13.13
N LYS A 102 7.64 -2.33 -12.77
CA LYS A 102 9.10 -2.45 -12.73
C LYS A 102 9.76 -2.35 -14.11
N SER A 103 9.06 -2.71 -15.17
CA SER A 103 9.56 -2.51 -16.54
C SER A 103 9.62 -1.04 -16.95
N TYR A 104 8.69 -0.21 -16.45
CA TYR A 104 8.66 1.25 -16.68
C TYR A 104 9.50 2.02 -15.66
N PHE A 105 9.50 1.57 -14.42
CA PHE A 105 10.12 2.23 -13.27
C PHE A 105 10.94 1.21 -12.46
N PRO A 106 12.18 0.89 -12.85
CA PRO A 106 12.97 -0.19 -12.23
C PRO A 106 13.14 -0.08 -10.71
N ASP A 107 13.25 1.15 -10.20
CA ASP A 107 13.48 1.43 -8.78
C ASP A 107 12.19 1.56 -7.97
N VAL A 108 11.02 1.34 -8.57
CA VAL A 108 9.74 1.45 -7.86
C VAL A 108 9.66 0.48 -6.70
N VAL A 109 9.29 0.99 -5.52
CA VAL A 109 9.07 0.16 -4.32
C VAL A 109 7.61 -0.28 -4.28
N LEU A 110 7.39 -1.60 -4.23
CA LEU A 110 6.07 -2.20 -4.31
C LEU A 110 5.70 -2.93 -3.02
N HIS A 111 4.50 -2.68 -2.53
CA HIS A 111 3.85 -3.39 -1.44
C HIS A 111 2.60 -4.11 -1.97
N LEU A 112 2.43 -5.38 -1.62
CA LEU A 112 1.23 -6.12 -2.00
C LEU A 112 0.11 -5.87 -0.99
N SER A 113 -1.05 -5.44 -1.51
CA SER A 113 -2.25 -5.14 -0.73
C SER A 113 -2.83 -6.39 -0.07
N THR A 114 -3.64 -6.21 0.99
CA THR A 114 -4.51 -7.26 1.54
C THR A 114 -5.41 -7.89 0.48
N GLN A 115 -5.79 -7.13 -0.52
CA GLN A 115 -6.60 -7.60 -1.66
C GLN A 115 -5.84 -8.58 -2.58
N GLY A 116 -4.51 -8.65 -2.48
CA GLY A 116 -3.69 -9.69 -3.11
C GLY A 116 -3.86 -11.08 -2.46
N GLY A 117 -4.58 -11.17 -1.33
CA GLY A 117 -5.03 -12.43 -0.74
C GLY A 117 -3.93 -13.33 -0.16
N VAL A 118 -2.80 -12.78 0.27
CA VAL A 118 -1.71 -13.57 0.83
C VAL A 118 -2.04 -14.01 2.26
N ILE A 119 -2.14 -15.33 2.46
CA ILE A 119 -2.42 -15.98 3.76
C ILE A 119 -1.40 -17.06 4.13
N ASN A 120 -0.47 -17.40 3.24
CA ASN A 120 0.50 -18.47 3.45
C ASN A 120 1.85 -18.15 2.84
N GLU A 121 2.84 -19.04 3.10
CA GLU A 121 4.22 -18.88 2.62
C GLU A 121 4.35 -18.84 1.10
N TYR A 122 3.54 -19.60 0.37
CA TYR A 122 3.62 -19.67 -1.09
C TYR A 122 3.17 -18.35 -1.72
N GLY A 123 2.08 -17.75 -1.21
CA GLY A 123 1.65 -16.42 -1.64
C GLY A 123 2.69 -15.35 -1.37
N ALA A 124 3.35 -15.41 -0.20
CA ALA A 124 4.39 -14.46 0.15
C ALA A 124 5.67 -14.66 -0.69
N LEU A 125 6.08 -15.91 -0.97
CA LEU A 125 7.19 -16.24 -1.89
C LEU A 125 6.90 -15.76 -3.31
N ASN A 126 5.65 -15.95 -3.78
CA ASN A 126 5.23 -15.45 -5.08
C ASN A 126 5.34 -13.92 -5.16
N ALA A 127 4.85 -13.20 -4.15
CA ALA A 127 4.99 -11.74 -4.09
C ALA A 127 6.47 -11.31 -4.15
N LYS A 128 7.35 -11.97 -3.38
CA LYS A 128 8.79 -11.70 -3.42
C LYS A 128 9.39 -11.92 -4.81
N LYS A 129 9.01 -13.01 -5.49
CA LYS A 129 9.45 -13.34 -6.85
C LYS A 129 9.08 -12.23 -7.85
N HIS A 130 7.93 -11.61 -7.69
CA HIS A 130 7.46 -10.47 -8.50
C HIS A 130 7.96 -9.11 -8.00
N GLY A 131 8.99 -9.09 -7.14
CA GLY A 131 9.70 -7.89 -6.75
C GLY A 131 8.98 -7.01 -5.72
N PHE A 132 7.97 -7.54 -5.01
CA PHE A 132 7.39 -6.84 -3.87
C PHE A 132 8.34 -6.92 -2.67
N SER A 133 8.56 -5.77 -2.04
CA SER A 133 9.41 -5.63 -0.84
C SER A 133 8.62 -5.79 0.46
N ARG A 134 7.28 -5.72 0.38
CA ARG A 134 6.38 -5.83 1.52
C ARG A 134 5.07 -6.51 1.12
N VAL A 135 4.51 -7.27 2.04
CA VAL A 135 3.19 -7.89 1.90
C VAL A 135 2.31 -7.47 3.06
N ILE A 136 1.11 -7.00 2.74
CA ILE A 136 0.05 -6.73 3.71
C ILE A 136 -0.82 -7.99 3.72
N LEU A 137 -0.69 -8.79 4.78
CA LEU A 137 -1.37 -10.07 4.89
C LEU A 137 -2.89 -9.92 4.94
N ALA A 138 -3.60 -10.90 4.41
CA ALA A 138 -5.05 -10.96 4.55
C ALA A 138 -5.45 -11.09 6.03
N ARG A 139 -6.61 -10.55 6.38
CA ARG A 139 -7.09 -10.48 7.78
C ARG A 139 -7.30 -11.87 8.41
N GLU A 140 -7.57 -12.86 7.58
CA GLU A 140 -7.80 -14.25 7.94
C GLU A 140 -6.51 -14.99 8.33
N THR A 141 -5.34 -14.36 8.16
CA THR A 141 -4.05 -14.99 8.42
C THR A 141 -3.85 -15.22 9.92
N SER A 142 -3.69 -16.48 10.31
CA SER A 142 -3.47 -16.82 11.70
C SER A 142 -2.07 -16.43 12.20
N LEU A 143 -1.92 -16.22 13.53
CA LEU A 143 -0.61 -15.95 14.13
C LEU A 143 0.41 -17.07 13.88
N LYS A 144 -0.07 -18.33 13.74
CA LYS A 144 0.78 -19.48 13.40
C LYS A 144 1.34 -19.34 11.99
N ASP A 145 0.50 -18.94 11.03
CA ASP A 145 0.91 -18.75 9.63
C ASP A 145 1.82 -17.52 9.50
N ILE A 146 1.54 -16.44 10.23
CA ILE A 146 2.42 -15.26 10.27
C ILE A 146 3.82 -15.65 10.73
N LYS A 147 3.96 -16.41 11.84
CA LYS A 147 5.25 -16.89 12.32
C LYS A 147 5.99 -17.74 11.30
N LYS A 148 5.25 -18.61 10.58
CA LYS A 148 5.80 -19.46 9.52
C LYS A 148 6.32 -18.61 8.35
N ILE A 149 5.52 -17.65 7.90
CA ILE A 149 5.90 -16.71 6.83
C ILE A 149 7.16 -15.93 7.23
N CYS A 150 7.20 -15.35 8.44
CA CYS A 150 8.37 -14.62 8.94
C CYS A 150 9.64 -15.46 9.01
N GLY A 151 9.52 -16.77 9.28
CA GLY A 151 10.66 -17.68 9.40
C GLY A 151 11.30 -18.08 8.06
N ILE A 152 10.59 -17.88 6.94
CA ILE A 152 11.01 -18.36 5.62
C ILE A 152 11.39 -17.20 4.70
N ILE A 153 10.86 -16.00 4.93
CA ILE A 153 10.94 -14.91 3.97
C ILE A 153 11.49 -13.66 4.63
N GLU A 154 12.58 -13.15 4.08
CA GLU A 154 13.07 -11.80 4.35
C GLU A 154 12.21 -10.73 3.62
N LEU A 155 10.94 -10.65 4.00
CA LEU A 155 10.00 -9.63 3.53
C LEU A 155 9.50 -8.83 4.72
N SER A 156 9.28 -7.53 4.51
CA SER A 156 8.51 -6.74 5.46
C SER A 156 7.05 -7.19 5.43
N LEU A 157 6.49 -7.51 6.59
CA LEU A 157 5.10 -7.91 6.73
C LEU A 157 4.30 -6.84 7.48
N ILE A 158 3.08 -6.61 7.04
CA ILE A 158 2.08 -5.85 7.78
C ILE A 158 0.90 -6.79 8.03
N HIS A 159 0.50 -6.88 9.30
CA HIS A 159 -0.75 -7.52 9.69
C HIS A 159 -1.71 -6.44 10.21
N ILE A 160 -2.86 -6.29 9.57
CA ILE A 160 -3.90 -5.37 10.00
C ILE A 160 -4.87 -6.16 10.87
N SER A 161 -4.81 -5.92 12.19
CA SER A 161 -5.89 -6.33 13.10
C SER A 161 -6.85 -5.16 13.27
N GLU A 162 -8.12 -5.34 12.93
CA GLU A 162 -9.16 -4.42 13.37
C GLU A 162 -9.55 -4.77 14.80
N PRO A 163 -9.42 -3.87 15.76
CA PRO A 163 -9.76 -4.17 17.17
C PRO A 163 -11.27 -4.35 17.44
N THR A 164 -12.13 -4.21 16.43
CA THR A 164 -13.60 -4.10 16.61
C THR A 164 -14.44 -5.17 15.93
N ARG A 165 -13.88 -6.27 15.46
CA ARG A 165 -14.65 -7.47 15.10
C ARG A 165 -14.28 -8.67 15.95
N LEU A 166 -14.22 -8.47 17.25
CA LEU A 166 -14.41 -9.53 18.21
C LEU A 166 -15.90 -9.74 18.39
N LEU A 167 -16.37 -10.92 17.92
CA LEU A 167 -17.55 -11.61 18.41
C LEU A 167 -18.93 -11.06 18.00
N SER A 168 -19.39 -11.53 16.89
CA SER A 168 -20.72 -12.11 16.83
C SER A 168 -20.63 -13.51 16.23
N ILE A 169 -20.11 -14.45 17.02
CA ILE A 169 -20.39 -15.86 16.85
C ILE A 169 -21.11 -16.28 18.10
N SER A 170 -22.40 -16.24 18.03
CA SER A 170 -23.31 -17.02 18.85
C SER A 170 -23.97 -18.06 17.96
#